data_0e06c5ff1d6dbe845ec462eeb94745d3
#
_entry.id   0e06c5ff1d6dbe845ec462eeb94745d3
#
_cell.length_a   1.000
_cell.length_b   1.000
_cell.length_c   1.000
_cell.angle_alpha   90.00
_cell.angle_beta   90.00
_cell.angle_gamma   90.00
#
_symmetry.space_group_name_H-M   'P 1'
#
loop_
_entity.id
_entity.type
_entity.pdbx_description
1 polymer ?
#
loop_
_entity_poly.entity_id
_entity_poly.type
_entity_poly.pdbx_seq_one_letter_code
_entity_poly.pdbx_strand_id
1 'polypeptide(L)'
;MGQDAVTEGGFMNRVVTGYDEAGNPAIIHHGEPPTVIHAGRYRTTEIWVSDATPPTTTRSDTSTRPWELEPGPGGACFRIVEIAPGDAADADALAGELDEQAEGFQEAHATQTLDYVAVVSGEVTLVVAGAEVVLGPGDCVVQQPGVPHDWQNRTSERVVMAGVLISAR
;
A
#
# COMPACT_ATOMS: atom_id res chain seq x y z
N MET A 1 23.14 -20.77 -15.82
CA MET A 1 22.48 -19.50 -15.56
C MET A 1 21.01 -19.71 -15.81
N GLY A 2 20.28 -20.14 -14.78
CA GLY A 2 18.85 -20.35 -14.83
C GLY A 2 18.15 -18.99 -14.60
N GLN A 3 17.34 -18.55 -15.53
CA GLN A 3 16.31 -17.57 -15.30
C GLN A 3 15.21 -18.29 -14.55
N ASP A 4 15.10 -18.04 -13.25
CA ASP A 4 13.95 -18.49 -12.48
C ASP A 4 12.74 -17.74 -13.03
N ALA A 5 11.81 -18.49 -13.59
CA ALA A 5 10.53 -18.01 -14.06
C ALA A 5 9.80 -17.36 -12.87
N VAL A 6 9.39 -16.10 -13.06
CA VAL A 6 8.46 -15.43 -12.14
C VAL A 6 7.18 -16.28 -12.15
N THR A 7 6.95 -17.02 -11.09
CA THR A 7 5.72 -17.79 -10.91
C THR A 7 4.55 -16.82 -10.77
N GLU A 8 3.51 -17.01 -11.55
CA GLU A 8 2.21 -16.36 -11.39
C GLU A 8 1.75 -16.55 -9.94
N GLY A 9 1.59 -15.44 -9.20
CA GLY A 9 1.32 -15.46 -7.77
C GLY A 9 2.56 -15.17 -6.91
N GLY A 10 3.53 -14.43 -7.45
CA GLY A 10 4.78 -14.08 -6.75
C GLY A 10 4.49 -13.40 -5.42
N PHE A 11 4.84 -14.07 -4.33
CA PHE A 11 4.80 -13.53 -2.99
C PHE A 11 5.71 -12.31 -2.91
N MET A 12 5.18 -11.22 -2.36
CA MET A 12 5.98 -10.03 -2.09
C MET A 12 6.99 -10.35 -0.98
N ASN A 13 8.25 -10.04 -1.23
CA ASN A 13 9.31 -10.22 -0.24
C ASN A 13 9.63 -8.87 0.41
N ARG A 14 9.45 -8.79 1.72
CA ARG A 14 9.80 -7.64 2.54
C ARG A 14 11.11 -7.87 3.25
N VAL A 15 11.95 -6.85 3.32
CA VAL A 15 13.18 -6.84 4.13
C VAL A 15 13.14 -5.63 5.04
N VAL A 16 13.34 -5.83 6.34
CA VAL A 16 13.47 -4.78 7.34
C VAL A 16 14.83 -4.87 7.99
N THR A 17 15.56 -3.76 7.99
CA THR A 17 16.87 -3.63 8.63
C THR A 17 16.74 -2.99 10.01
N GLY A 18 17.64 -3.32 10.91
CA GLY A 18 17.69 -2.76 12.26
C GLY A 18 18.95 -3.22 12.99
N TYR A 19 18.84 -3.43 14.28
CA TYR A 19 19.93 -3.89 15.13
C TYR A 19 19.57 -5.22 15.83
N ASP A 20 20.53 -6.13 15.96
CA ASP A 20 20.41 -7.35 16.74
C ASP A 20 20.45 -7.07 18.26
N GLU A 21 20.42 -8.14 19.07
CA GLU A 21 20.47 -8.02 20.54
C GLU A 21 21.81 -7.47 21.06
N ALA A 22 22.86 -7.65 20.28
CA ALA A 22 24.18 -7.14 20.60
C ALA A 22 24.42 -5.71 20.11
N GLY A 23 23.41 -5.10 19.42
CA GLY A 23 23.51 -3.74 18.86
C GLY A 23 24.23 -3.68 17.51
N ASN A 24 24.44 -4.78 16.82
CA ASN A 24 25.04 -4.79 15.48
C ASN A 24 23.96 -4.59 14.39
N PRO A 25 24.27 -3.91 13.28
CA PRO A 25 23.37 -3.84 12.13
C PRO A 25 22.97 -5.22 11.63
N ALA A 26 21.68 -5.43 11.40
CA ALA A 26 21.14 -6.72 10.99
C ALA A 26 19.88 -6.58 10.12
N ILE A 27 19.55 -7.65 9.39
CA ILE A 27 18.21 -7.86 8.85
C ILE A 27 17.36 -8.44 9.99
N ILE A 28 16.32 -7.68 10.42
CA ILE A 28 15.49 -8.09 11.56
C ILE A 28 14.19 -8.78 11.13
N HIS A 29 13.69 -8.47 9.91
CA HIS A 29 12.59 -9.20 9.30
C HIS A 29 12.88 -9.44 7.81
N HIS A 30 12.56 -10.63 7.35
CA HIS A 30 12.72 -11.04 5.95
C HIS A 30 11.66 -12.08 5.59
N GLY A 31 10.98 -11.91 4.47
CA GLY A 31 9.95 -12.80 3.98
C GLY A 31 8.67 -12.05 3.62
N GLU A 32 7.56 -12.76 3.59
CA GLU A 32 6.26 -12.20 3.26
C GLU A 32 5.79 -11.22 4.34
N PRO A 33 5.19 -10.07 3.94
CA PRO A 33 4.51 -9.19 4.89
C PRO A 33 3.35 -9.93 5.56
N PRO A 34 3.19 -9.82 6.89
CA PRO A 34 2.19 -10.59 7.63
C PRO A 34 0.77 -10.08 7.47
N THR A 35 0.58 -8.82 7.06
CA THR A 35 -0.73 -8.17 7.02
C THR A 35 -1.13 -7.79 5.61
N VAL A 36 -2.20 -8.42 5.14
CA VAL A 36 -2.84 -8.14 3.85
C VAL A 36 -4.33 -7.91 4.11
N ILE A 37 -4.86 -6.81 3.61
CA ILE A 37 -6.25 -6.40 3.75
C ILE A 37 -6.92 -6.41 2.38
N HIS A 38 -8.12 -6.95 2.32
CA HIS A 38 -8.95 -6.99 1.12
C HIS A 38 -10.14 -6.04 1.27
N ALA A 39 -10.32 -5.16 0.31
CA ALA A 39 -11.40 -4.17 0.28
C ALA A 39 -12.01 -4.11 -1.13
N GLY A 40 -12.89 -5.05 -1.44
CA GLY A 40 -13.49 -5.16 -2.77
C GLY A 40 -12.44 -5.35 -3.86
N ARG A 41 -12.23 -4.31 -4.67
CA ARG A 41 -11.25 -4.32 -5.75
C ARG A 41 -9.82 -4.00 -5.32
N TYR A 42 -9.63 -3.67 -4.04
CA TYR A 42 -8.33 -3.31 -3.49
C TYR A 42 -7.77 -4.45 -2.65
N ARG A 43 -6.46 -4.65 -2.77
CA ARG A 43 -5.67 -5.44 -1.85
C ARG A 43 -4.54 -4.56 -1.33
N THR A 44 -4.49 -4.37 -0.02
CA THR A 44 -3.46 -3.56 0.63
C THR A 44 -2.56 -4.44 1.46
N THR A 45 -1.26 -4.39 1.19
CA THR A 45 -0.24 -5.06 1.98
C THR A 45 0.49 -4.04 2.84
N GLU A 46 0.40 -4.19 4.16
CA GLU A 46 1.10 -3.34 5.11
C GLU A 46 2.56 -3.74 5.20
N ILE A 47 3.46 -2.87 4.79
CA ILE A 47 4.90 -3.13 4.80
C ILE A 47 5.52 -2.73 6.14
N TRP A 48 5.19 -1.53 6.62
CA TRP A 48 5.71 -1.00 7.86
C TRP A 48 4.85 0.13 8.40
N VAL A 49 4.77 0.25 9.73
CA VAL A 49 4.10 1.37 10.43
C VAL A 49 5.07 2.00 11.40
N SER A 50 5.16 3.32 11.40
CA SER A 50 5.87 4.12 12.40
C SER A 50 4.88 4.92 13.24
N ASP A 51 5.05 4.94 14.56
CA ASP A 51 4.12 5.60 15.49
C ASP A 51 4.43 7.06 15.73
N ALA A 52 5.59 7.53 15.31
CA ALA A 52 6.07 8.86 15.63
C ALA A 52 6.97 9.44 14.55
N THR A 53 7.00 10.76 14.48
CA THR A 53 7.98 11.53 13.69
C THR A 53 8.75 12.45 14.65
N PRO A 54 10.08 12.34 14.74
CA PRO A 54 10.95 11.42 14.00
C PRO A 54 10.75 9.96 14.45
N PRO A 55 10.91 8.98 13.50
CA PRO A 55 10.74 7.57 13.82
C PRO A 55 11.86 7.07 14.73
N THR A 56 11.54 6.09 15.56
CA THR A 56 12.52 5.39 16.39
C THR A 56 12.78 3.99 15.86
N THR A 57 14.00 3.49 16.06
CA THR A 57 14.34 2.12 15.71
C THR A 57 13.60 1.15 16.63
N THR A 58 12.96 0.13 16.06
CA THR A 58 12.30 -0.96 16.79
C THR A 58 12.68 -2.30 16.19
N ARG A 59 12.65 -3.35 17.02
CA ARG A 59 12.80 -4.76 16.60
C ARG A 59 11.45 -5.45 16.41
N SER A 60 10.39 -4.88 16.96
CA SER A 60 9.04 -5.40 16.82
C SER A 60 8.54 -5.20 15.39
N ASP A 61 7.85 -6.19 14.85
CA ASP A 61 7.18 -6.06 13.56
C ASP A 61 5.91 -5.23 13.72
N THR A 62 5.99 -3.97 13.31
CA THR A 62 4.89 -3.01 13.46
C THR A 62 3.78 -3.21 12.43
N SER A 63 4.02 -3.97 11.36
CA SER A 63 3.01 -4.29 10.35
C SER A 63 1.98 -5.33 10.83
N THR A 64 2.19 -5.97 11.97
CA THR A 64 1.25 -6.94 12.57
C THR A 64 0.13 -6.30 13.40
N ARG A 65 0.10 -4.98 13.51
CA ARG A 65 -0.95 -4.26 14.23
C ARG A 65 -2.30 -4.37 13.53
N PRO A 66 -3.41 -4.12 14.23
CA PRO A 66 -4.69 -3.89 13.58
C PRO A 66 -4.52 -2.83 12.49
N TRP A 67 -5.03 -3.13 11.30
CA TRP A 67 -4.91 -2.22 10.17
C TRP A 67 -5.83 -1.01 10.36
N GLU A 68 -5.32 0.15 10.01
CA GLU A 68 -6.07 1.41 9.99
C GLU A 68 -5.84 2.10 8.65
N LEU A 69 -6.85 2.76 8.10
CA LEU A 69 -6.74 3.49 6.82
C LEU A 69 -5.66 4.58 6.90
N GLU A 70 -5.59 5.28 8.01
CA GLU A 70 -4.59 6.33 8.26
C GLU A 70 -3.67 5.93 9.42
N PRO A 71 -2.37 6.28 9.37
CA PRO A 71 -1.51 6.14 10.54
C PRO A 71 -1.97 7.07 11.65
N GLY A 72 -1.75 6.68 12.91
CA GLY A 72 -2.04 7.51 14.07
C GLY A 72 -1.31 8.86 14.05
N PRO A 73 -1.67 9.81 14.93
CA PRO A 73 -1.05 11.15 14.97
C PRO A 73 0.47 11.11 15.07
N GLY A 74 1.14 11.85 14.18
CA GLY A 74 2.60 11.87 14.07
C GLY A 74 3.22 10.59 13.49
N GLY A 75 2.40 9.62 13.09
CA GLY A 75 2.86 8.37 12.50
C GLY A 75 3.00 8.40 10.98
N ALA A 76 3.48 7.29 10.44
CA ALA A 76 3.54 7.04 9.00
C ALA A 76 3.38 5.54 8.71
N CYS A 77 2.87 5.18 7.53
CA CYS A 77 2.86 3.81 7.07
C CYS A 77 3.38 3.70 5.63
N PHE A 78 3.97 2.57 5.32
CA PHE A 78 4.37 2.19 3.97
C PHE A 78 3.55 1.00 3.54
N ARG A 79 2.90 1.11 2.37
CA ARG A 79 1.96 0.13 1.82
C ARG A 79 2.22 -0.17 0.36
N ILE A 80 1.86 -1.38 -0.04
CA ILE A 80 1.61 -1.70 -1.44
C ILE A 80 0.10 -1.84 -1.61
N VAL A 81 -0.43 -1.12 -2.59
CA VAL A 81 -1.86 -1.15 -2.94
C VAL A 81 -2.00 -1.73 -4.33
N GLU A 82 -2.83 -2.75 -4.46
CA GLU A 82 -3.17 -3.38 -5.72
C GLU A 82 -4.64 -3.11 -6.02
N ILE A 83 -4.93 -2.78 -7.29
CA ILE A 83 -6.30 -2.55 -7.76
C ILE A 83 -6.59 -3.55 -8.86
N ALA A 84 -7.63 -4.35 -8.68
CA ALA A 84 -8.11 -5.32 -9.66
C ALA A 84 -8.50 -4.63 -10.97
N PRO A 85 -8.48 -5.35 -12.11
CA PRO A 85 -8.97 -4.88 -13.39
C PRO A 85 -10.38 -4.27 -13.34
N GLY A 86 -10.67 -3.37 -14.30
CA GLY A 86 -11.94 -2.66 -14.41
C GLY A 86 -13.14 -3.55 -14.68
N ASP A 87 -12.93 -4.65 -15.38
CA ASP A 87 -13.98 -5.61 -15.77
C ASP A 87 -14.27 -6.56 -14.59
N ALA A 88 -15.54 -6.68 -14.25
CA ALA A 88 -16.01 -7.43 -13.08
C ALA A 88 -15.60 -8.92 -13.06
N ALA A 89 -15.22 -9.51 -14.21
CA ALA A 89 -14.85 -10.91 -14.29
C ALA A 89 -13.54 -11.27 -13.58
N ASP A 90 -12.59 -10.31 -13.45
CA ASP A 90 -11.29 -10.52 -12.81
C ASP A 90 -11.19 -9.85 -11.42
N ALA A 91 -12.26 -9.18 -10.96
CA ALA A 91 -12.32 -8.63 -9.60
C ALA A 91 -12.12 -9.72 -8.54
N ASP A 92 -12.57 -10.95 -8.83
CA ASP A 92 -12.42 -12.11 -7.94
C ASP A 92 -10.96 -12.57 -7.78
N ALA A 93 -10.05 -12.22 -8.70
CA ALA A 93 -8.65 -12.64 -8.61
C ALA A 93 -7.86 -11.95 -7.47
N LEU A 94 -8.35 -10.81 -6.98
CA LEU A 94 -7.83 -10.16 -5.76
C LEU A 94 -8.81 -10.29 -4.59
N ALA A 95 -10.00 -10.85 -4.81
CA ALA A 95 -11.05 -10.95 -3.81
C ALA A 95 -10.64 -11.94 -2.71
N GLY A 96 -10.37 -11.38 -1.54
CA GLY A 96 -10.53 -12.07 -0.26
C GLY A 96 -11.93 -11.79 0.29
N GLU A 97 -12.29 -12.38 1.41
CA GLU A 97 -13.42 -11.88 2.20
C GLU A 97 -13.18 -10.41 2.54
N LEU A 98 -14.22 -9.57 2.40
CA LEU A 98 -14.11 -8.14 2.74
C LEU A 98 -13.74 -8.01 4.22
N ASP A 99 -12.62 -7.36 4.47
CA ASP A 99 -12.20 -7.01 5.82
C ASP A 99 -13.11 -5.89 6.35
N GLU A 100 -13.75 -6.11 7.49
CA GLU A 100 -14.61 -5.09 8.16
C GLU A 100 -13.84 -3.79 8.43
N GLN A 101 -12.51 -3.87 8.57
CA GLN A 101 -11.64 -2.72 8.81
C GLN A 101 -11.42 -1.82 7.58
N ALA A 102 -11.77 -2.33 6.39
CA ALA A 102 -11.59 -1.64 5.11
C ALA A 102 -12.86 -0.95 4.60
N GLU A 103 -13.88 -0.82 5.45
CA GLU A 103 -15.13 -0.15 5.09
C GLU A 103 -14.86 1.31 4.68
N GLY A 104 -15.35 1.72 3.49
CA GLY A 104 -15.14 3.06 2.94
C GLY A 104 -13.85 3.26 2.13
N PHE A 105 -12.94 2.29 2.08
CA PHE A 105 -11.72 2.40 1.27
C PHE A 105 -11.97 2.31 -0.25
N GLN A 106 -13.10 1.77 -0.66
CA GLN A 106 -13.44 1.49 -2.07
C GLN A 106 -14.00 2.70 -2.83
N GLU A 107 -14.34 3.79 -2.15
CA GLU A 107 -14.98 4.97 -2.73
C GLU A 107 -14.03 6.18 -2.68
N ALA A 108 -14.43 7.25 -3.38
CA ALA A 108 -13.74 8.52 -3.25
C ALA A 108 -13.67 8.95 -1.78
N HIS A 109 -12.46 9.12 -1.26
CA HIS A 109 -12.21 9.43 0.14
C HIS A 109 -11.16 10.53 0.29
N ALA A 110 -11.03 11.05 1.50
CA ALA A 110 -9.97 11.98 1.87
C ALA A 110 -9.34 11.51 3.18
N THR A 111 -8.02 11.51 3.23
CA THR A 111 -7.23 11.18 4.42
C THR A 111 -6.57 12.42 5.00
N GLN A 112 -6.32 12.44 6.30
CA GLN A 112 -5.53 13.47 6.97
C GLN A 112 -4.03 13.10 6.94
N THR A 113 -3.56 12.73 5.74
CA THR A 113 -2.17 12.31 5.49
C THR A 113 -1.59 13.05 4.29
N LEU A 114 -0.28 13.27 4.32
CA LEU A 114 0.51 13.59 3.14
C LEU A 114 0.98 12.27 2.54
N ASP A 115 0.56 11.97 1.31
CA ASP A 115 0.88 10.70 0.69
C ASP A 115 1.88 10.88 -0.47
N TYR A 116 2.89 10.04 -0.49
CA TYR A 116 3.79 9.85 -1.62
C TYR A 116 3.48 8.53 -2.27
N VAL A 117 2.95 8.56 -3.48
CA VAL A 117 2.52 7.37 -4.23
C VAL A 117 3.32 7.24 -5.52
N ALA A 118 3.79 6.04 -5.83
CA ALA A 118 4.41 5.70 -7.10
C ALA A 118 3.68 4.53 -7.75
N VAL A 119 3.38 4.63 -9.05
CA VAL A 119 2.87 3.52 -9.84
C VAL A 119 4.02 2.56 -10.16
N VAL A 120 3.90 1.31 -9.74
CA VAL A 120 4.90 0.25 -9.94
C VAL A 120 4.61 -0.52 -11.23
N SER A 121 3.34 -0.89 -11.45
CA SER A 121 2.89 -1.57 -12.66
C SER A 121 1.42 -1.30 -12.94
N GLY A 122 1.01 -1.53 -14.18
CA GLY A 122 -0.35 -1.24 -14.66
C GLY A 122 -0.57 0.26 -14.92
N GLU A 123 -1.80 0.61 -15.25
CA GLU A 123 -2.24 1.99 -15.51
C GLU A 123 -3.43 2.33 -14.64
N VAL A 124 -3.40 3.47 -13.96
CA VAL A 124 -4.46 3.94 -13.06
C VAL A 124 -4.90 5.35 -13.39
N THR A 125 -6.18 5.64 -13.28
CA THR A 125 -6.73 6.99 -13.37
C THR A 125 -6.94 7.57 -11.99
N LEU A 126 -6.26 8.67 -11.67
CA LEU A 126 -6.52 9.48 -10.49
C LEU A 126 -7.60 10.51 -10.83
N VAL A 127 -8.64 10.57 -10.00
CA VAL A 127 -9.75 11.53 -10.14
C VAL A 127 -9.77 12.45 -8.92
N VAL A 128 -9.72 13.77 -9.16
CA VAL A 128 -9.80 14.82 -8.13
C VAL A 128 -10.76 15.90 -8.60
N ALA A 129 -11.88 16.08 -7.90
CA ALA A 129 -12.90 17.10 -8.22
C ALA A 129 -13.34 17.08 -9.71
N GLY A 130 -13.42 15.91 -10.31
CA GLY A 130 -13.79 15.69 -11.71
C GLY A 130 -12.65 15.89 -12.73
N ALA A 131 -11.49 16.36 -12.31
CA ALA A 131 -10.28 16.31 -13.13
C ALA A 131 -9.69 14.88 -13.09
N GLU A 132 -9.22 14.41 -14.25
CA GLU A 132 -8.67 13.06 -14.39
C GLU A 132 -7.24 13.11 -14.90
N VAL A 133 -6.38 12.27 -14.35
CA VAL A 133 -5.01 12.07 -14.81
C VAL A 133 -4.75 10.57 -14.89
N VAL A 134 -4.31 10.11 -16.07
CA VAL A 134 -3.89 8.73 -16.29
C VAL A 134 -2.40 8.62 -15.95
N LEU A 135 -2.05 7.62 -15.15
CA LEU A 135 -0.71 7.40 -14.60
C LEU A 135 -0.26 5.97 -14.91
N GLY A 136 0.99 5.84 -15.33
CA GLY A 136 1.66 4.57 -15.62
C GLY A 136 2.90 4.32 -14.78
N PRO A 137 3.60 3.20 -14.98
CA PRO A 137 4.77 2.82 -14.21
C PRO A 137 5.85 3.90 -14.18
N GLY A 138 6.27 4.30 -12.97
CA GLY A 138 7.25 5.37 -12.73
C GLY A 138 6.64 6.74 -12.47
N ASP A 139 5.35 6.95 -12.78
CA ASP A 139 4.66 8.19 -12.41
C ASP A 139 4.43 8.25 -10.90
N CYS A 140 4.50 9.47 -10.37
CA CYS A 140 4.40 9.73 -8.95
C CYS A 140 3.34 10.78 -8.64
N VAL A 141 2.66 10.61 -7.51
CA VAL A 141 1.68 11.55 -6.98
C VAL A 141 2.10 11.98 -5.59
N VAL A 142 1.98 13.27 -5.32
CA VAL A 142 1.99 13.83 -3.96
C VAL A 142 0.57 14.28 -3.65
N GLN A 143 -0.07 13.58 -2.73
CA GLN A 143 -1.43 13.87 -2.33
C GLN A 143 -1.45 14.63 -1.02
N GLN A 144 -2.04 15.82 -1.06
CA GLN A 144 -2.12 16.71 0.09
C GLN A 144 -3.20 16.24 1.08
N PRO A 145 -3.03 16.47 2.39
CA PRO A 145 -4.02 16.12 3.40
C PRO A 145 -5.39 16.73 3.12
N GLY A 146 -6.44 15.95 3.32
CA GLY A 146 -7.83 16.39 3.20
C GLY A 146 -8.35 16.59 1.77
N VAL A 147 -7.57 16.27 0.75
CA VAL A 147 -8.01 16.37 -0.65
C VAL A 147 -8.78 15.11 -1.06
N PRO A 148 -10.09 15.20 -1.34
CA PRO A 148 -10.85 14.05 -1.82
C PRO A 148 -10.32 13.56 -3.17
N HIS A 149 -10.15 12.26 -3.30
CA HIS A 149 -9.64 11.61 -4.50
C HIS A 149 -10.19 10.21 -4.67
N ASP A 150 -10.09 9.70 -5.89
CA ASP A 150 -10.49 8.35 -6.24
C ASP A 150 -9.44 7.74 -7.20
N TRP A 151 -9.12 6.47 -7.00
CA TRP A 151 -8.22 5.70 -7.83
C TRP A 151 -9.00 4.67 -8.65
N GLN A 152 -9.00 4.80 -9.96
CA GLN A 152 -9.78 3.95 -10.85
C GLN A 152 -8.88 3.16 -11.77
N ASN A 153 -8.91 1.83 -11.66
CA ASN A 153 -8.36 0.95 -12.67
C ASN A 153 -9.44 0.72 -13.74
N ARG A 154 -9.26 1.31 -14.91
CA ARG A 154 -10.16 1.18 -16.07
C ARG A 154 -9.62 0.23 -17.13
N THR A 155 -8.54 -0.49 -16.81
CA THR A 155 -7.86 -1.42 -17.72
C THR A 155 -8.21 -2.87 -17.38
N SER A 156 -7.75 -3.79 -18.23
CA SER A 156 -7.86 -5.22 -18.01
C SER A 156 -6.68 -5.81 -17.23
N GLU A 157 -5.73 -4.98 -16.79
CA GLU A 157 -4.57 -5.42 -16.06
C GLU A 157 -4.63 -4.94 -14.59
N ARG A 158 -3.99 -5.68 -13.70
CA ARG A 158 -3.85 -5.27 -12.30
C ARG A 158 -2.91 -4.08 -12.18
N VAL A 159 -3.29 -3.10 -11.39
CA VAL A 159 -2.44 -1.98 -10.98
C VAL A 159 -1.74 -2.32 -9.68
N VAL A 160 -0.47 -1.94 -9.56
CA VAL A 160 0.32 -2.01 -8.32
C VAL A 160 0.91 -0.64 -8.04
N MET A 161 0.66 -0.12 -6.86
CA MET A 161 1.21 1.15 -6.38
C MET A 161 1.94 0.96 -5.06
N ALA A 162 3.00 1.72 -4.85
CA ALA A 162 3.69 1.83 -3.57
C ALA A 162 3.38 3.21 -2.96
N GLY A 163 2.93 3.23 -1.71
CA GLY A 163 2.52 4.46 -1.04
C GLY A 163 3.11 4.60 0.37
N VAL A 164 3.58 5.81 0.68
CA VAL A 164 3.94 6.21 2.04
C VAL A 164 2.96 7.29 2.48
N LEU A 165 2.22 7.02 3.55
CA LEU A 165 1.26 7.92 4.15
C LEU A 165 1.86 8.49 5.45
N ILE A 166 1.89 9.81 5.58
CA ILE A 166 2.44 10.52 6.76
C ILE A 166 1.30 11.31 7.40
N SER A 167 1.01 11.03 8.66
CA SER A 167 -0.02 11.74 9.40
C SER A 167 0.24 13.26 9.42
N ALA A 168 -0.78 14.03 9.07
CA ALA A 168 -0.80 15.50 9.18
C ALA A 168 -1.46 15.99 10.47
N ARG A 169 -1.62 15.09 11.45
CA ARG A 169 -2.22 15.35 12.77
C ARG A 169 -1.19 15.26 13.89
#